data_00e1ad6e2c11b34b05a16b95852199d8
#
_entry.id   00e1ad6e2c11b34b05a16b95852199d8
#
_cell.length_a   1.000
_cell.length_b   1.000
_cell.length_c   1.000
_cell.angle_alpha   90.00
_cell.angle_beta   90.00
_cell.angle_gamma   90.00
#
_symmetry.space_group_name_H-M   'P 1'
#
loop_
_entity.id
_entity.type
_entity.pdbx_description
1 polymer ?
#
loop_
_entity_poly.entity_id
_entity_poly.type
_entity_poly.pdbx_seq_one_letter_code
_entity_poly.pdbx_strand_id
1 'polypeptide(L)'
;MWEGSHHAGQRDHVDTYGKDNLLTRGQTVMDVPEDITVPIELRPGQLSLHHPWVVHGSGHNTSKHRRIGFAIQSYIGADVNSVHGKIYVQQARGTDTHKYHEHTPRPTGLMQPHDVDFRDNANEALKQIFYKGAEKIGQY
;
A
#
# COMPACT_ATOMS: atom_id res chain seq x y z
N MET A 1 -10.26 -2.75 13.55
CA MET A 1 -8.84 -2.40 13.78
C MET A 1 -8.41 -2.95 15.13
N TRP A 2 -7.22 -3.53 15.21
CA TRP A 2 -6.67 -4.03 16.47
C TRP A 2 -5.76 -2.95 17.09
N GLU A 3 -6.28 -2.32 18.14
CA GLU A 3 -5.59 -1.22 18.82
C GLU A 3 -4.28 -1.70 19.46
N GLY A 4 -3.22 -0.90 19.33
CA GLY A 4 -1.89 -1.22 19.86
C GLY A 4 -1.11 -2.32 19.12
N SER A 5 -1.70 -3.01 18.15
CA SER A 5 -1.06 -4.13 17.44
C SER A 5 0.28 -3.75 16.76
N HIS A 6 0.46 -2.49 16.40
CA HIS A 6 1.68 -1.96 15.77
C HIS A 6 2.89 -1.97 16.70
N HIS A 7 2.71 -2.00 18.02
CA HIS A 7 3.82 -2.06 18.98
C HIS A 7 4.61 -3.37 18.90
N ALA A 8 3.99 -4.44 18.40
CA ALA A 8 4.68 -5.72 18.19
C ALA A 8 5.51 -5.77 16.90
N GLY A 9 5.57 -4.67 16.14
CA GLY A 9 6.25 -4.64 14.86
C GLY A 9 5.45 -5.29 13.72
N GLN A 10 6.14 -5.60 12.64
CA GLN A 10 5.56 -6.33 11.52
C GLN A 10 5.24 -7.75 11.94
N ARG A 11 4.01 -8.20 11.64
CA ARG A 11 3.55 -9.57 11.89
C ARG A 11 3.71 -10.43 10.65
N ASP A 12 3.79 -11.73 10.87
CA ASP A 12 3.80 -12.70 9.78
C ASP A 12 2.47 -12.67 9.02
N HIS A 13 2.57 -12.80 7.71
CA HIS A 13 1.44 -12.83 6.80
C HIS A 13 1.42 -14.15 6.05
N VAL A 14 0.23 -14.69 5.88
CA VAL A 14 -0.01 -15.86 5.03
C VAL A 14 -0.60 -15.39 3.71
N ASP A 15 -0.03 -15.87 2.60
CA ASP A 15 -0.56 -15.64 1.26
C ASP A 15 -1.73 -16.59 1.01
N THR A 16 -2.93 -16.08 0.83
CA THR A 16 -4.14 -16.89 0.70
C THR A 16 -4.49 -17.25 -0.75
N TYR A 17 -4.12 -16.43 -1.71
CA TYR A 17 -4.42 -16.58 -3.15
C TYR A 17 -5.89 -16.91 -3.45
N GLY A 18 -6.80 -16.47 -2.60
CA GLY A 18 -8.23 -16.74 -2.76
C GLY A 18 -8.78 -16.11 -4.04
N LYS A 19 -9.70 -16.81 -4.71
CA LYS A 19 -10.31 -16.38 -5.98
C LYS A 19 -11.06 -15.05 -5.88
N ASP A 20 -11.52 -14.72 -4.69
CA ASP A 20 -12.28 -13.49 -4.40
C ASP A 20 -11.40 -12.38 -3.81
N ASN A 21 -10.08 -12.59 -3.75
CA ASN A 21 -9.16 -11.55 -3.28
C ASN A 21 -9.08 -10.41 -4.29
N LEU A 22 -9.20 -9.17 -3.81
CA LEU A 22 -8.96 -7.99 -4.63
C LEU A 22 -7.49 -7.89 -5.09
N LEU A 23 -6.55 -8.24 -4.20
CA LEU A 23 -5.13 -8.32 -4.49
C LEU A 23 -4.71 -9.79 -4.61
N THR A 24 -3.91 -10.11 -5.62
CA THR A 24 -3.57 -11.50 -5.99
C THR A 24 -3.04 -12.33 -4.81
N ARG A 25 -2.12 -11.80 -4.01
CA ARG A 25 -1.56 -12.54 -2.86
C ARG A 25 -2.60 -12.74 -1.76
N GLY A 26 -3.43 -11.75 -1.49
CA GLY A 26 -4.38 -11.78 -0.38
C GLY A 26 -3.70 -12.01 0.96
N GLN A 27 -2.63 -11.26 1.25
CA GLN A 27 -1.86 -11.39 2.47
C GLN A 27 -2.73 -11.12 3.70
N THR A 28 -2.71 -12.07 4.63
CA THR A 28 -3.56 -12.03 5.82
C THR A 28 -2.76 -12.33 7.07
N VAL A 29 -2.97 -11.52 8.11
CA VAL A 29 -2.53 -11.84 9.47
C VAL A 29 -3.53 -12.81 10.07
N MET A 30 -3.07 -13.97 10.51
CA MET A 30 -3.90 -15.00 11.10
C MET A 30 -4.18 -14.71 12.59
N ASP A 31 -5.19 -15.37 13.13
CA ASP A 31 -5.50 -15.38 14.56
C ASP A 31 -5.70 -14.00 15.20
N VAL A 32 -6.39 -13.12 14.48
CA VAL A 32 -6.75 -11.80 15.01
C VAL A 32 -7.91 -11.95 16.00
N PRO A 33 -7.71 -11.58 17.28
CA PRO A 33 -8.79 -11.67 18.25
C PRO A 33 -9.91 -10.68 17.92
N GLU A 34 -11.11 -11.16 17.67
CA GLU A 34 -12.25 -10.31 17.27
C GLU A 34 -12.77 -9.45 18.42
N ASP A 35 -12.70 -9.96 19.64
CA ASP A 35 -13.19 -9.32 20.87
C ASP A 35 -12.46 -8.04 21.27
N ILE A 36 -11.22 -7.85 20.76
CA ILE A 36 -10.40 -6.66 21.01
C ILE A 36 -10.29 -5.73 19.81
N THR A 37 -11.03 -6.00 18.74
CA THR A 37 -11.01 -5.12 17.58
C THR A 37 -11.97 -3.95 17.77
N VAL A 38 -11.55 -2.77 17.34
CA VAL A 38 -12.32 -1.54 17.41
C VAL A 38 -12.84 -1.18 16.02
N PRO A 39 -14.14 -0.95 15.84
CA PRO A 39 -14.68 -0.46 14.59
C PRO A 39 -14.24 1.00 14.36
N ILE A 40 -13.82 1.31 13.13
CA ILE A 40 -13.49 2.67 12.70
C ILE A 40 -14.57 3.13 11.75
N GLU A 41 -15.62 3.70 12.30
CA GLU A 41 -16.72 4.24 11.53
C GLU A 41 -16.44 5.69 11.16
N LEU A 42 -16.38 5.98 9.85
CA LEU A 42 -16.11 7.30 9.32
C LEU A 42 -17.30 7.82 8.50
N ARG A 43 -17.63 9.08 8.69
CA ARG A 43 -18.58 9.80 7.84
C ARG A 43 -17.88 10.31 6.57
N PRO A 44 -18.61 10.61 5.49
CA PRO A 44 -18.04 11.26 4.33
C PRO A 44 -17.21 12.50 4.69
N GLY A 45 -16.01 12.63 4.14
CA GLY A 45 -15.08 13.72 4.42
C GLY A 45 -14.19 13.52 5.64
N GLN A 46 -14.38 12.48 6.43
CA GLN A 46 -13.47 12.11 7.51
C GLN A 46 -12.37 11.18 7.01
N LEU A 47 -11.25 11.19 7.72
CA LEU A 47 -10.10 10.33 7.44
C LEU A 47 -9.57 9.70 8.73
N SER A 48 -8.86 8.61 8.58
CA SER A 48 -8.06 8.00 9.64
C SER A 48 -6.61 7.86 9.19
N LEU A 49 -5.68 8.02 10.12
CA LEU A 49 -4.25 7.78 9.89
C LEU A 49 -3.85 6.49 10.59
N HIS A 50 -3.28 5.58 9.83
CA HIS A 50 -2.88 4.26 10.33
C HIS A 50 -1.37 4.14 10.34
N HIS A 51 -0.82 3.62 11.44
CA HIS A 51 0.55 3.14 11.44
C HIS A 51 0.65 1.93 10.47
N PRO A 52 1.72 1.79 9.65
CA PRO A 52 1.81 0.72 8.66
C PRO A 52 1.71 -0.70 9.26
N TRP A 53 2.09 -0.88 10.51
CA TRP A 53 2.02 -2.17 11.20
C TRP A 53 0.73 -2.41 12.00
N VAL A 54 -0.23 -1.48 11.98
CA VAL A 54 -1.48 -1.72 12.68
C VAL A 54 -2.31 -2.76 11.92
N VAL A 55 -2.74 -3.80 12.63
CA VAL A 55 -3.60 -4.82 12.05
C VAL A 55 -5.01 -4.26 11.85
N HIS A 56 -5.48 -4.32 10.63
CA HIS A 56 -6.79 -3.81 10.25
C HIS A 56 -7.40 -4.65 9.14
N GLY A 57 -8.69 -4.55 9.01
CA GLY A 57 -9.44 -5.26 7.97
C GLY A 57 -10.82 -4.65 7.79
N SER A 58 -11.57 -5.18 6.84
CA SER A 58 -12.97 -4.82 6.59
C SER A 58 -13.79 -6.07 6.35
N GLY A 59 -14.93 -6.16 6.99
CA GLY A 59 -15.95 -7.13 6.62
C GLY A 59 -16.68 -6.75 5.33
N HIS A 60 -17.60 -7.61 4.91
CA HIS A 60 -18.47 -7.34 3.77
C HIS A 60 -19.37 -6.11 4.02
N ASN A 61 -19.62 -5.35 2.98
CA ASN A 61 -20.59 -4.27 3.04
C ASN A 61 -22.00 -4.86 2.99
N THR A 62 -22.69 -4.85 4.12
CA THR A 62 -24.07 -5.33 4.25
C THR A 62 -25.12 -4.26 3.99
N SER A 63 -24.73 -3.02 3.76
CA SER A 63 -25.63 -1.91 3.49
C SER A 63 -26.10 -1.88 2.03
N LYS A 64 -27.18 -1.12 1.76
CA LYS A 64 -27.68 -0.86 0.40
C LYS A 64 -26.87 0.21 -0.34
N HIS A 65 -25.89 0.83 0.32
CA HIS A 65 -25.09 1.93 -0.24
C HIS A 65 -23.65 1.49 -0.51
N ARG A 66 -23.00 2.12 -1.48
CA ARG A 66 -21.58 1.92 -1.71
C ARG A 66 -20.77 2.47 -0.53
N ARG A 67 -19.73 1.74 -0.13
CA ARG A 67 -18.67 2.24 0.74
C ARG A 67 -17.44 2.50 -0.13
N ILE A 68 -17.01 3.74 -0.19
CA ILE A 68 -15.84 4.15 -0.96
C ILE A 68 -14.80 4.68 0.01
N GLY A 69 -13.61 4.11 -0.01
CA GLY A 69 -12.44 4.59 0.71
C GLY A 69 -11.35 4.96 -0.29
N PHE A 70 -10.72 6.11 -0.08
CA PHE A 70 -9.53 6.51 -0.82
C PHE A 70 -8.31 6.32 0.10
N ALA A 71 -7.48 5.33 -0.20
CA ALA A 71 -6.29 5.01 0.57
C ALA A 71 -5.05 5.62 -0.06
N ILE A 72 -4.37 6.50 0.67
CA ILE A 72 -3.06 7.04 0.29
C ILE A 72 -2.00 6.20 0.99
N GLN A 73 -1.43 5.24 0.28
CA GLN A 73 -0.48 4.26 0.84
C GLN A 73 0.99 4.57 0.51
N SER A 74 1.23 5.46 -0.42
CA SER A 74 2.56 5.70 -0.99
C SER A 74 3.18 7.04 -0.58
N TYR A 75 2.88 7.52 0.62
CA TYR A 75 3.46 8.74 1.15
C TYR A 75 4.54 8.40 2.19
N ILE A 76 5.79 8.77 1.89
CA ILE A 76 6.95 8.42 2.73
C ILE A 76 7.74 9.67 3.12
N GLY A 77 8.44 9.61 4.26
CA GLY A 77 9.44 10.60 4.63
C GLY A 77 10.70 10.49 3.76
N ALA A 78 11.39 11.61 3.52
CA ALA A 78 12.61 11.62 2.72
C ALA A 78 13.76 10.84 3.39
N ASP A 79 13.67 10.57 4.68
CA ASP A 79 14.62 9.79 5.48
C ASP A 79 14.37 8.27 5.43
N VAL A 80 13.30 7.83 4.78
CA VAL A 80 12.99 6.39 4.60
C VAL A 80 13.69 5.86 3.36
N ASN A 81 14.51 4.84 3.53
CA ASN A 81 15.20 4.16 2.44
C ASN A 81 14.55 2.81 2.13
N SER A 82 14.51 2.42 0.86
CA SER A 82 14.08 1.08 0.44
C SER A 82 15.22 0.08 0.60
N VAL A 83 14.97 -1.01 1.34
CA VAL A 83 15.93 -2.11 1.52
C VAL A 83 15.77 -3.23 0.47
N HIS A 84 14.73 -3.16 -0.37
CA HIS A 84 14.36 -4.24 -1.28
C HIS A 84 14.45 -3.89 -2.76
N GLY A 85 14.92 -2.73 -3.09
CA GLY A 85 15.09 -2.31 -4.48
C GLY A 85 14.85 -0.83 -4.67
N LYS A 86 14.95 -0.42 -5.93
CA LYS A 86 14.81 0.97 -6.36
C LYS A 86 13.33 1.34 -6.44
N ILE A 87 12.98 2.47 -5.87
CA ILE A 87 11.67 3.08 -6.06
C ILE A 87 11.80 4.47 -6.66
N TYR A 88 10.80 4.85 -7.43
CA TYR A 88 10.66 6.17 -8.02
C TYR A 88 9.64 6.97 -7.23
N VAL A 89 9.97 8.21 -6.91
CA VAL A 89 9.15 9.07 -6.06
C VAL A 89 8.88 10.41 -6.71
N GLN A 90 7.81 11.05 -6.29
CA GLN A 90 7.54 12.47 -6.59
C GLN A 90 7.66 13.26 -5.31
N GLN A 91 8.34 14.39 -5.38
CA GLN A 91 8.42 15.29 -4.24
C GLN A 91 7.08 16.01 -4.06
N ALA A 92 6.37 15.63 -2.99
CA ALA A 92 5.09 16.27 -2.66
C ALA A 92 5.29 17.57 -1.89
N ARG A 93 6.27 17.62 -0.99
CA ARG A 93 6.57 18.79 -0.15
C ARG A 93 8.00 18.71 0.42
N GLY A 94 8.52 19.85 0.88
CA GLY A 94 9.81 19.94 1.56
C GLY A 94 11.00 19.83 0.62
N THR A 95 12.13 19.36 1.15
CA THR A 95 13.37 19.16 0.40
C THR A 95 13.89 17.77 0.67
N ASP A 96 14.19 17.02 -0.38
CA ASP A 96 14.86 15.73 -0.28
C ASP A 96 16.37 15.96 -0.11
N THR A 97 16.85 15.82 1.13
CA THR A 97 18.27 15.94 1.48
C THR A 97 19.01 14.62 1.48
N HIS A 98 18.27 13.49 1.54
CA HIS A 98 18.83 12.15 1.64
C HIS A 98 19.13 11.53 0.27
N LYS A 99 18.32 11.83 -0.74
CA LYS A 99 18.45 11.33 -2.11
C LYS A 99 18.52 9.81 -2.21
N TYR A 100 17.76 9.13 -1.38
CA TYR A 100 17.69 7.67 -1.39
C TYR A 100 16.95 7.11 -2.60
N HIS A 101 16.06 7.93 -3.20
CA HIS A 101 15.18 7.53 -4.28
C HIS A 101 15.41 8.37 -5.53
N GLU A 102 15.04 7.83 -6.68
CA GLU A 102 15.01 8.59 -7.91
C GLU A 102 13.70 9.34 -8.08
N HIS A 103 13.82 10.60 -8.44
CA HIS A 103 12.64 11.43 -8.69
C HIS A 103 12.06 11.13 -10.07
N THR A 104 10.75 10.87 -10.09
CA THR A 104 9.98 10.73 -11.33
C THR A 104 10.03 12.02 -12.13
N PRO A 105 10.42 12.01 -13.41
CA PRO A 105 10.35 13.19 -14.25
C PRO A 105 8.91 13.65 -14.42
N ARG A 106 8.72 14.93 -14.68
CA ARG A 106 7.40 15.44 -15.05
C ARG A 106 7.01 14.89 -16.42
N PRO A 107 5.76 14.40 -16.58
CA PRO A 107 5.27 14.04 -17.90
C PRO A 107 5.32 15.24 -18.86
N THR A 108 5.69 14.99 -20.10
CA THR A 108 5.83 16.02 -21.12
C THR A 108 4.55 16.26 -21.88
N GLY A 109 3.58 15.37 -21.77
CA GLY A 109 2.27 15.48 -22.39
C GLY A 109 1.37 14.28 -22.13
N LEU A 110 0.18 14.33 -22.69
CA LEU A 110 -0.78 13.22 -22.57
C LEU A 110 -0.29 12.02 -23.39
N MET A 111 -0.09 10.89 -22.73
CA MET A 111 0.25 9.59 -23.35
C MET A 111 1.48 9.63 -24.27
N GLN A 112 2.47 10.47 -23.96
CA GLN A 112 3.71 10.48 -24.75
C GLN A 112 4.44 9.15 -24.58
N PRO A 113 4.99 8.54 -25.63
CA PRO A 113 5.61 7.22 -25.57
C PRO A 113 6.67 7.09 -24.48
N HIS A 114 7.59 8.04 -24.39
CA HIS A 114 8.65 8.01 -23.37
C HIS A 114 8.13 8.16 -21.92
N ASP A 115 7.03 8.88 -21.70
CA ASP A 115 6.38 8.99 -20.39
C ASP A 115 5.71 7.67 -19.99
N VAL A 116 5.10 6.99 -20.98
CA VAL A 116 4.51 5.66 -20.82
C VAL A 116 5.59 4.63 -20.52
N ASP A 117 6.68 4.61 -21.28
CA ASP A 117 7.82 3.72 -21.08
C ASP A 117 8.44 3.90 -19.68
N PHE A 118 8.59 5.15 -19.24
CA PHE A 118 9.08 5.43 -17.90
C PHE A 118 8.16 4.86 -16.82
N ARG A 119 6.84 5.09 -16.94
CA ARG A 119 5.83 4.55 -16.02
C ARG A 119 5.89 3.03 -15.97
N ASP A 120 5.97 2.38 -17.10
CA ASP A 120 5.98 0.92 -17.18
C ASP A 120 7.26 0.34 -16.55
N ASN A 121 8.40 0.96 -16.75
CA ASN A 121 9.65 0.58 -16.10
C ASN A 121 9.61 0.81 -14.59
N ALA A 122 9.01 1.92 -14.13
CA ALA A 122 8.85 2.20 -12.71
C ALA A 122 7.89 1.20 -12.03
N ASN A 123 6.81 0.83 -12.71
CA ASN A 123 5.87 -0.19 -12.24
C ASN A 123 6.53 -1.56 -12.15
N GLU A 124 7.36 -1.94 -13.13
CA GLU A 124 8.07 -3.21 -13.09
C GLU A 124 9.08 -3.26 -11.94
N ALA A 125 9.81 -2.17 -11.67
CA ALA A 125 10.68 -2.06 -10.51
C ALA A 125 9.92 -2.22 -9.18
N LEU A 126 8.75 -1.60 -9.06
CA LEU A 126 7.90 -1.71 -7.88
C LEU A 126 7.33 -3.14 -7.71
N LYS A 127 6.98 -3.79 -8.80
CA LYS A 127 6.48 -5.16 -8.84
C LYS A 127 7.52 -6.15 -8.30
N GLN A 128 8.81 -5.96 -8.61
CA GLN A 128 9.90 -6.77 -8.05
C GLN A 128 9.95 -6.68 -6.51
N ILE A 129 9.60 -5.55 -5.94
CA ILE A 129 9.54 -5.36 -4.48
C ILE A 129 8.32 -6.07 -3.90
N PHE A 130 7.14 -5.83 -4.45
CA PHE A 130 5.87 -6.36 -3.93
C PHE A 130 5.74 -7.87 -4.02
N TYR A 131 6.34 -8.48 -5.03
CA TYR A 131 6.29 -9.92 -5.22
C TYR A 131 7.54 -10.66 -4.75
N LYS A 132 8.44 -9.97 -4.05
CA LYS A 132 9.62 -10.64 -3.47
C LYS A 132 9.18 -11.77 -2.54
N GLY A 133 9.62 -12.99 -2.86
CA GLY A 133 9.27 -14.21 -2.11
C GLY A 133 7.85 -14.72 -2.32
N ALA A 134 7.07 -14.15 -3.24
CA ALA A 134 5.75 -14.67 -3.59
C ALA A 134 5.84 -15.87 -4.54
N GLU A 135 4.97 -16.86 -4.34
CA GLU A 135 4.88 -18.03 -5.23
C GLU A 135 4.29 -17.69 -6.61
N LYS A 136 3.43 -16.66 -6.65
CA LYS A 136 2.73 -16.23 -7.87
C LYS A 136 2.85 -14.72 -8.03
N ILE A 137 3.09 -14.30 -9.27
CA ILE A 137 3.10 -12.90 -9.66
C ILE A 137 1.73 -12.56 -10.27
N GLY A 138 1.03 -11.58 -9.69
CA GLY A 138 -0.23 -11.08 -10.23
C GLY A 138 -0.03 -10.01 -11.31
N GLN A 139 -1.13 -9.68 -11.98
CA GLN A 139 -1.22 -8.50 -12.83
C GLN A 139 -1.78 -7.34 -11.99
N TYR A 140 -1.18 -6.16 -12.11
CA TYR A 140 -1.69 -4.89 -11.63
C TYR A 140 -2.39 -4.16 -12.76
#